data_39970f6af1f5d8d552c89f38e1b66ead
#
_entry.id   39970f6af1f5d8d552c89f38e1b66ead
#
_cell.length_a   1.000
_cell.length_b   1.000
_cell.length_c   1.000
_cell.angle_alpha   90.00
_cell.angle_beta   90.00
_cell.angle_gamma   90.00
#
_symmetry.space_group_name_H-M   'P 1'
#
loop_
_entity.id
_entity.type
_entity.pdbx_description
1 polymer ?
#
loop_
_entity_poly.entity_id
_entity_poly.type
_entity_poly.pdbx_seq_one_letter_code
_entity_poly.pdbx_strand_id
1 'polypeptide(L)'
;MTDPDLARRFQGLQRLYGVAGADRIRSAHVVVIGIGGVGSWAAEALARSGVGTLSLLDFDHIAESNVNRQLHALGSTLGMSKVQAMAQRIVDIHPACAVRAIEEFASPLNWPVILGDDAPTVTAVIDACDQVKTKTALAAWSWGQPVHWVCVGAAGGKRFAHEVRVDDLVHVTHDPLLAQVRYRLRREYGAPSARAKPSSLLHLPCVYSQEAVSAADASCEASTDGSLNCHGYGSLVSVTATFGMVAAGWVLNQIASSDVSHASKLRYNARLRSTHNVD
;
A
#
# COMPACT_ATOMS: atom_id res chain seq x y z
N MET A 1 25.92 -11.93 20.89
CA MET A 1 24.46 -11.61 20.91
C MET A 1 23.71 -12.93 20.83
N THR A 2 22.76 -13.19 21.72
CA THR A 2 21.91 -14.39 21.65
C THR A 2 20.99 -14.28 20.41
N ASP A 3 20.77 -15.43 19.74
CA ASP A 3 19.85 -15.47 18.61
C ASP A 3 18.47 -14.94 19.01
N PRO A 4 17.79 -14.17 18.12
CA PRO A 4 16.50 -13.60 18.41
C PRO A 4 15.44 -14.70 18.61
N ASP A 5 14.75 -14.66 19.73
CA ASP A 5 13.61 -15.55 20.00
C ASP A 5 12.37 -15.06 19.25
N LEU A 6 12.19 -15.53 18.02
CA LEU A 6 11.07 -15.16 17.15
C LEU A 6 9.72 -15.61 17.71
N ALA A 7 9.68 -16.74 18.41
CA ALA A 7 8.45 -17.21 19.03
C ALA A 7 8.00 -16.21 20.11
N ARG A 8 8.91 -15.75 20.94
CA ARG A 8 8.62 -14.73 21.97
C ARG A 8 8.25 -13.37 21.36
N ARG A 9 8.90 -12.96 20.25
CA ARG A 9 8.61 -11.69 19.59
C ARG A 9 7.19 -11.64 19.04
N PHE A 10 6.68 -12.74 18.46
CA PHE A 10 5.42 -12.75 17.71
C PHE A 10 4.30 -13.60 18.37
N GLN A 11 4.48 -14.05 19.61
CA GLN A 11 3.50 -14.85 20.35
C GLN A 11 2.11 -14.18 20.44
N GLY A 12 2.05 -12.85 20.51
CA GLY A 12 0.81 -12.11 20.55
C GLY A 12 -0.09 -12.36 19.36
N LEU A 13 0.50 -12.59 18.17
CA LEU A 13 -0.24 -12.86 16.94
C LEU A 13 -0.91 -14.24 16.96
N GLN A 14 -0.26 -15.25 17.54
CA GLN A 14 -0.87 -16.57 17.69
C GLN A 14 -2.11 -16.54 18.61
N ARG A 15 -2.09 -15.67 19.62
CA ARG A 15 -3.27 -15.48 20.49
C ARG A 15 -4.41 -14.78 19.80
N LEU A 16 -4.11 -13.91 18.85
CA LEU A 16 -5.11 -13.12 18.11
C LEU A 16 -5.68 -13.88 16.89
N TYR A 17 -4.80 -14.52 16.10
CA TYR A 17 -5.17 -15.15 14.82
C TYR A 17 -5.16 -16.68 14.86
N GLY A 18 -4.88 -17.29 16.02
CA GLY A 18 -4.59 -18.71 16.13
C GLY A 18 -3.24 -19.11 15.52
N VAL A 19 -2.83 -20.35 15.75
CA VAL A 19 -1.55 -20.87 15.23
C VAL A 19 -1.54 -20.80 13.68
N ALA A 20 -2.59 -21.32 13.04
CA ALA A 20 -2.68 -21.37 11.57
C ALA A 20 -2.67 -19.98 10.91
N GLY A 21 -3.37 -18.98 11.51
CA GLY A 21 -3.37 -17.62 11.02
C GLY A 21 -1.99 -16.96 11.15
N ALA A 22 -1.33 -17.15 12.29
CA ALA A 22 0.02 -16.64 12.52
C ALA A 22 1.05 -17.31 11.58
N ASP A 23 0.90 -18.59 11.27
CA ASP A 23 1.78 -19.30 10.34
C ASP A 23 1.59 -18.80 8.90
N ARG A 24 0.36 -18.50 8.49
CA ARG A 24 0.11 -17.85 7.19
C ARG A 24 0.76 -16.48 7.10
N ILE A 25 0.68 -15.66 8.15
CA ILE A 25 1.36 -14.34 8.20
C ILE A 25 2.88 -14.53 8.09
N ARG A 26 3.45 -15.49 8.82
CA ARG A 26 4.89 -15.75 8.83
C ARG A 26 5.41 -16.24 7.48
N SER A 27 4.62 -16.98 6.72
CA SER A 27 4.97 -17.48 5.38
C SER A 27 4.62 -16.50 4.26
N ALA A 28 3.93 -15.41 4.56
CA ALA A 28 3.47 -14.46 3.55
C ALA A 28 4.61 -13.63 2.95
N HIS A 29 4.45 -13.30 1.66
CA HIS A 29 5.21 -12.27 0.97
C HIS A 29 4.30 -11.08 0.70
N VAL A 30 4.62 -9.94 1.30
CA VAL A 30 3.87 -8.69 1.11
C VAL A 30 4.73 -7.66 0.39
N VAL A 31 4.16 -7.06 -0.65
CA VAL A 31 4.79 -5.96 -1.40
C VAL A 31 4.22 -4.63 -0.93
N VAL A 32 5.09 -3.66 -0.66
CA VAL A 32 4.71 -2.28 -0.36
C VAL A 32 5.25 -1.36 -1.45
N ILE A 33 4.37 -0.74 -2.21
CA ILE A 33 4.70 0.17 -3.30
C ILE A 33 4.58 1.62 -2.79
N GLY A 34 5.69 2.34 -2.79
CA GLY A 34 5.81 3.68 -2.21
C GLY A 34 6.13 3.62 -0.70
N ILE A 35 7.37 3.98 -0.34
CA ILE A 35 7.88 3.97 1.05
C ILE A 35 7.93 5.40 1.60
N GLY A 36 6.87 6.15 1.33
CA GLY A 36 6.67 7.51 1.84
C GLY A 36 5.98 7.54 3.22
N GLY A 37 5.20 8.60 3.48
CA GLY A 37 4.53 8.85 4.76
C GLY A 37 3.50 7.78 5.16
N VAL A 38 3.00 6.99 4.23
CA VAL A 38 2.06 5.89 4.48
C VAL A 38 2.77 4.54 4.42
N GLY A 39 3.50 4.27 3.34
CA GLY A 39 4.11 2.95 3.12
C GLY A 39 5.19 2.60 4.14
N SER A 40 5.95 3.58 4.66
CA SER A 40 6.94 3.32 5.71
C SER A 40 6.28 2.80 7.01
N TRP A 41 5.14 3.35 7.41
CA TRP A 41 4.38 2.87 8.57
C TRP A 41 3.71 1.52 8.30
N ALA A 42 3.24 1.28 7.07
CA ALA A 42 2.72 -0.03 6.68
C ALA A 42 3.81 -1.11 6.76
N ALA A 43 5.01 -0.86 6.22
CA ALA A 43 6.14 -1.76 6.28
C ALA A 43 6.58 -2.06 7.72
N GLU A 44 6.62 -1.04 8.59
CA GLU A 44 6.87 -1.20 10.03
C GLU A 44 5.85 -2.13 10.69
N ALA A 45 4.57 -1.89 10.43
CA ALA A 45 3.48 -2.70 11.01
C ALA A 45 3.56 -4.15 10.56
N LEU A 46 3.85 -4.41 9.28
CA LEU A 46 4.02 -5.75 8.72
C LEU A 46 5.22 -6.48 9.35
N ALA A 47 6.37 -5.79 9.47
CA ALA A 47 7.56 -6.34 10.11
C ALA A 47 7.30 -6.70 11.58
N ARG A 48 6.64 -5.82 12.34
CA ARG A 48 6.23 -6.04 13.73
C ARG A 48 5.17 -7.12 13.89
N SER A 49 4.51 -7.47 12.81
CA SER A 49 3.54 -8.56 12.74
C SER A 49 4.14 -9.87 12.23
N GLY A 50 5.47 -9.96 12.09
CA GLY A 50 6.17 -11.19 11.76
C GLY A 50 5.96 -11.68 10.32
N VAL A 51 5.66 -10.80 9.37
CA VAL A 51 5.58 -11.14 7.94
C VAL A 51 6.96 -11.63 7.47
N GLY A 52 6.99 -12.79 6.82
CA GLY A 52 8.24 -13.47 6.49
C GLY A 52 9.03 -12.86 5.35
N THR A 53 8.36 -12.25 4.37
CA THR A 53 9.01 -11.59 3.23
C THR A 53 8.36 -10.24 2.93
N LEU A 54 9.18 -9.20 2.79
CA LEU A 54 8.74 -7.86 2.41
C LEU A 54 9.53 -7.37 1.19
N SER A 55 8.82 -7.03 0.10
CA SER A 55 9.38 -6.28 -1.01
C SER A 55 8.98 -4.81 -0.90
N LEU A 56 9.95 -3.93 -0.84
CA LEU A 56 9.79 -2.49 -0.68
C LEU A 56 10.19 -1.80 -1.97
N LEU A 57 9.27 -1.06 -2.61
CA LEU A 57 9.51 -0.36 -3.87
C LEU A 57 9.40 1.15 -3.69
N ASP A 58 10.48 1.86 -3.88
CA ASP A 58 10.54 3.32 -3.93
C ASP A 58 11.89 3.74 -4.52
N PHE A 59 11.93 4.75 -5.36
CA PHE A 59 13.17 5.26 -5.96
C PHE A 59 13.75 6.44 -5.19
N ASP A 60 12.95 7.10 -4.35
CA ASP A 60 13.34 8.34 -3.71
C ASP A 60 14.35 8.13 -2.57
N HIS A 61 15.05 9.22 -2.28
CA HIS A 61 15.91 9.37 -1.12
C HIS A 61 15.22 10.18 -0.03
N ILE A 62 15.70 10.03 1.19
CA ILE A 62 15.17 10.71 2.36
C ILE A 62 15.59 12.17 2.33
N ALA A 63 14.61 13.08 2.35
CA ALA A 63 14.80 14.51 2.44
C ALA A 63 14.33 15.04 3.81
N GLU A 64 14.84 16.22 4.20
CA GLU A 64 14.49 16.86 5.46
C GLU A 64 12.99 17.16 5.58
N SER A 65 12.34 17.52 4.47
CA SER A 65 10.89 17.70 4.37
C SER A 65 10.06 16.43 4.63
N ASN A 66 10.70 15.26 4.76
CA ASN A 66 10.03 14.00 5.05
C ASN A 66 9.93 13.71 6.56
N VAL A 67 10.75 14.36 7.40
CA VAL A 67 10.90 14.07 8.83
C VAL A 67 9.58 14.18 9.59
N ASN A 68 8.68 15.06 9.18
CA ASN A 68 7.41 15.28 9.86
C ASN A 68 6.40 14.12 9.73
N ARG A 69 6.65 13.14 8.80
CA ARG A 69 5.65 12.10 8.53
C ARG A 69 6.18 10.73 8.09
N GLN A 70 7.43 10.62 7.67
CA GLN A 70 8.03 9.35 7.22
C GLN A 70 8.85 8.72 8.33
N LEU A 71 8.57 7.46 8.66
CA LEU A 71 9.13 6.76 9.81
C LEU A 71 10.66 6.67 9.79
N HIS A 72 11.23 6.43 8.62
CA HIS A 72 12.67 6.25 8.42
C HIS A 72 13.42 7.57 8.24
N ALA A 73 12.71 8.71 8.15
CA ALA A 73 13.30 10.02 7.98
C ALA A 73 13.77 10.58 9.33
N LEU A 74 15.06 10.44 9.58
CA LEU A 74 15.77 10.89 10.77
C LEU A 74 17.01 11.69 10.32
N GLY A 75 17.55 12.54 11.18
CA GLY A 75 18.79 13.26 10.88
C GLY A 75 19.94 12.36 10.43
N SER A 76 20.02 11.13 10.99
CA SER A 76 21.04 10.13 10.63
C SER A 76 20.81 9.41 9.31
N THR A 77 19.62 9.50 8.73
CA THR A 77 19.25 8.80 7.48
C THR A 77 19.02 9.73 6.31
N LEU A 78 19.16 11.04 6.48
CA LEU A 78 19.04 12.01 5.38
C LEU A 78 19.96 11.65 4.23
N GLY A 79 19.44 11.70 3.01
CA GLY A 79 20.16 11.33 1.79
C GLY A 79 20.24 9.83 1.50
N MET A 80 19.84 8.96 2.43
CA MET A 80 19.75 7.51 2.16
C MET A 80 18.55 7.19 1.26
N SER A 81 18.65 6.11 0.49
CA SER A 81 17.50 5.52 -0.19
C SER A 81 16.43 5.12 0.84
N LYS A 82 15.16 5.46 0.58
CA LYS A 82 14.04 5.15 1.47
C LYS A 82 13.92 3.66 1.73
N VAL A 83 14.04 2.84 0.67
CA VAL A 83 13.91 1.38 0.79
C VAL A 83 15.06 0.77 1.58
N GLN A 84 16.28 1.29 1.45
CA GLN A 84 17.45 0.81 2.20
C GLN A 84 17.36 1.17 3.69
N ALA A 85 16.98 2.41 4.01
CA ALA A 85 16.79 2.82 5.40
C ALA A 85 15.68 2.01 6.09
N MET A 86 14.60 1.72 5.35
CA MET A 86 13.52 0.90 5.89
C MET A 86 13.91 -0.57 6.04
N ALA A 87 14.71 -1.12 5.11
CA ALA A 87 15.22 -2.49 5.20
C ALA A 87 16.11 -2.69 6.43
N GLN A 88 17.03 -1.76 6.71
CA GLN A 88 17.86 -1.80 7.92
C GLN A 88 17.00 -1.83 9.19
N ARG A 89 15.97 -0.99 9.24
CA ARG A 89 15.05 -0.94 10.37
C ARG A 89 14.25 -2.23 10.54
N ILE A 90 13.81 -2.85 9.45
CA ILE A 90 13.07 -4.13 9.49
C ILE A 90 13.93 -5.25 10.06
N VAL A 91 15.20 -5.32 9.68
CA VAL A 91 16.15 -6.32 10.20
C VAL A 91 16.29 -6.25 11.73
N ASP A 92 16.29 -5.04 12.31
CA ASP A 92 16.32 -4.87 13.77
C ASP A 92 15.04 -5.37 14.45
N ILE A 93 13.89 -5.22 13.79
CA ILE A 93 12.59 -5.66 14.31
C ILE A 93 12.40 -7.17 14.14
N HIS A 94 12.66 -7.65 12.93
CA HIS A 94 12.45 -9.03 12.52
C HIS A 94 13.63 -9.57 11.70
N PRO A 95 14.72 -10.02 12.37
CA PRO A 95 15.96 -10.47 11.71
C PRO A 95 15.78 -11.62 10.71
N ALA A 96 14.72 -12.41 10.86
CA ALA A 96 14.40 -13.50 9.94
C ALA A 96 13.51 -13.07 8.75
N CYS A 97 13.11 -11.81 8.67
CA CYS A 97 12.34 -11.29 7.53
C CYS A 97 13.26 -11.18 6.31
N ALA A 98 12.89 -11.81 5.20
CA ALA A 98 13.55 -11.58 3.93
C ALA A 98 13.10 -10.24 3.34
N VAL A 99 13.98 -9.24 3.36
CA VAL A 99 13.67 -7.89 2.84
C VAL A 99 14.31 -7.71 1.47
N ARG A 100 13.48 -7.37 0.48
CA ARG A 100 13.88 -7.03 -0.87
C ARG A 100 13.69 -5.52 -1.06
N ALA A 101 14.77 -4.77 -0.96
CA ALA A 101 14.79 -3.32 -1.16
C ALA A 101 15.00 -3.02 -2.66
N ILE A 102 13.96 -2.58 -3.34
CA ILE A 102 13.95 -2.33 -4.79
C ILE A 102 13.89 -0.82 -5.01
N GLU A 103 15.04 -0.26 -5.40
CA GLU A 103 15.22 1.18 -5.61
C GLU A 103 14.78 1.58 -7.03
N GLU A 104 13.52 1.31 -7.32
CA GLU A 104 12.89 1.62 -8.59
C GLU A 104 11.42 1.99 -8.39
N PHE A 105 10.86 2.78 -9.32
CA PHE A 105 9.42 3.02 -9.38
C PHE A 105 8.69 1.86 -10.05
N ALA A 106 7.66 1.35 -9.39
CA ALA A 106 6.70 0.49 -10.07
C ALA A 106 5.99 1.26 -11.19
N SER A 107 5.85 0.63 -12.34
CA SER A 107 5.19 1.21 -13.50
C SER A 107 4.40 0.13 -14.26
N PRO A 108 3.47 0.52 -15.15
CA PRO A 108 2.78 -0.46 -16.00
C PRO A 108 3.71 -1.27 -16.91
N LEU A 109 4.92 -0.78 -17.16
CA LEU A 109 5.88 -1.41 -18.07
C LEU A 109 6.77 -2.45 -17.37
N ASN A 110 7.06 -2.28 -16.08
CA ASN A 110 7.94 -3.17 -15.33
C ASN A 110 7.21 -4.05 -14.31
N TRP A 111 5.94 -3.80 -14.03
CA TRP A 111 5.16 -4.62 -13.10
C TRP A 111 4.58 -5.87 -13.78
N PRO A 112 4.62 -7.07 -13.17
CA PRO A 112 5.27 -7.41 -11.89
C PRO A 112 6.74 -7.83 -12.00
N VAL A 113 7.35 -7.75 -13.18
CA VAL A 113 8.73 -8.22 -13.49
C VAL A 113 9.78 -7.56 -12.58
N ILE A 114 9.53 -6.33 -12.14
CA ILE A 114 10.38 -5.58 -11.20
C ILE A 114 10.65 -6.34 -9.88
N LEU A 115 9.80 -7.30 -9.53
CA LEU A 115 10.01 -8.12 -8.32
C LEU A 115 11.11 -9.15 -8.50
N GLY A 116 11.52 -9.45 -9.75
CA GLY A 116 12.52 -10.46 -10.09
C GLY A 116 11.93 -11.89 -10.12
N ASP A 117 12.55 -12.75 -10.93
CA ASP A 117 12.10 -14.13 -11.15
C ASP A 117 12.29 -15.02 -9.92
N ASP A 118 13.18 -14.64 -9.02
CA ASP A 118 13.46 -15.34 -7.75
C ASP A 118 12.57 -14.89 -6.58
N ALA A 119 11.65 -13.95 -6.83
CA ALA A 119 10.72 -13.51 -5.80
C ALA A 119 9.75 -14.62 -5.40
N PRO A 120 9.50 -14.86 -4.10
CA PRO A 120 8.44 -15.74 -3.66
C PRO A 120 7.08 -15.28 -4.21
N THR A 121 6.12 -16.21 -4.31
CA THR A 121 4.75 -15.87 -4.69
C THR A 121 4.19 -14.76 -3.81
N VAL A 122 3.72 -13.68 -4.43
CA VAL A 122 3.16 -12.53 -3.71
C VAL A 122 1.81 -12.90 -3.11
N THR A 123 1.68 -12.74 -1.80
CA THR A 123 0.44 -12.98 -1.05
C THR A 123 -0.44 -11.73 -1.02
N ALA A 124 0.17 -10.55 -0.82
CA ALA A 124 -0.55 -9.29 -0.73
C ALA A 124 0.28 -8.11 -1.24
N VAL A 125 -0.43 -7.04 -1.65
CA VAL A 125 0.17 -5.78 -2.07
C VAL A 125 -0.53 -4.61 -1.39
N ILE A 126 0.26 -3.69 -0.83
CA ILE A 126 -0.17 -2.38 -0.38
C ILE A 126 0.34 -1.35 -1.40
N ASP A 127 -0.57 -0.76 -2.15
CA ASP A 127 -0.25 0.30 -3.10
C ASP A 127 -0.42 1.67 -2.42
N ALA A 128 0.70 2.20 -1.91
CA ALA A 128 0.81 3.51 -1.29
C ALA A 128 1.49 4.56 -2.19
N CYS A 129 1.64 4.27 -3.50
CA CYS A 129 2.14 5.27 -4.46
C CYS A 129 1.10 6.37 -4.71
N ASP A 130 1.54 7.53 -5.13
CA ASP A 130 0.70 8.70 -5.41
C ASP A 130 0.48 8.98 -6.90
N GLN A 131 1.10 8.20 -7.77
CA GLN A 131 1.00 8.38 -9.22
C GLN A 131 -0.27 7.74 -9.78
N VAL A 132 -1.25 8.56 -10.13
CA VAL A 132 -2.57 8.13 -10.64
C VAL A 132 -2.48 7.11 -11.77
N LYS A 133 -1.61 7.34 -12.77
CA LYS A 133 -1.47 6.46 -13.95
C LYS A 133 -0.99 5.07 -13.53
N THR A 134 0.05 5.01 -12.74
CA THR A 134 0.63 3.76 -12.21
C THR A 134 -0.39 3.04 -11.34
N LYS A 135 -0.93 3.73 -10.32
CA LYS A 135 -1.94 3.19 -9.41
C LYS A 135 -3.14 2.60 -10.15
N THR A 136 -3.62 3.27 -11.20
CA THR A 136 -4.74 2.78 -12.02
C THR A 136 -4.40 1.48 -12.74
N ALA A 137 -3.24 1.41 -13.39
CA ALA A 137 -2.83 0.23 -14.15
C ALA A 137 -2.58 -0.98 -13.24
N LEU A 138 -1.91 -0.76 -12.11
CA LEU A 138 -1.64 -1.81 -11.12
C LEU A 138 -2.93 -2.32 -10.47
N ALA A 139 -3.86 -1.42 -10.15
CA ALA A 139 -5.18 -1.79 -9.64
C ALA A 139 -5.98 -2.64 -10.66
N ALA A 140 -5.95 -2.27 -11.94
CA ALA A 140 -6.58 -3.06 -13.00
C ALA A 140 -5.92 -4.44 -13.15
N TRP A 141 -4.59 -4.51 -13.07
CA TRP A 141 -3.85 -5.77 -13.08
C TRP A 141 -4.28 -6.68 -11.93
N SER A 142 -4.49 -6.15 -10.73
CA SER A 142 -4.83 -6.93 -9.53
C SER A 142 -6.12 -7.74 -9.66
N TRP A 143 -7.08 -7.29 -10.48
CA TRP A 143 -8.35 -7.99 -10.66
C TRP A 143 -8.24 -9.41 -11.24
N GLY A 144 -7.16 -9.71 -11.95
CA GLY A 144 -6.92 -11.04 -12.53
C GLY A 144 -5.99 -11.92 -11.69
N GLN A 145 -5.54 -11.45 -10.52
CA GLN A 145 -4.51 -12.11 -9.75
C GLN A 145 -5.04 -12.71 -8.44
N PRO A 146 -4.50 -13.84 -7.99
CA PRO A 146 -4.82 -14.43 -6.69
C PRO A 146 -4.01 -13.74 -5.57
N VAL A 147 -4.12 -12.43 -5.46
CA VAL A 147 -3.39 -11.59 -4.52
C VAL A 147 -4.34 -10.68 -3.75
N HIS A 148 -4.11 -10.50 -2.45
CA HIS A 148 -4.83 -9.49 -1.67
C HIS A 148 -4.26 -8.12 -2.01
N TRP A 149 -5.08 -7.24 -2.56
CA TRP A 149 -4.66 -5.90 -3.00
C TRP A 149 -5.42 -4.83 -2.25
N VAL A 150 -4.72 -3.86 -1.71
CA VAL A 150 -5.32 -2.66 -1.13
C VAL A 150 -4.67 -1.40 -1.71
N CYS A 151 -5.50 -0.49 -2.22
CA CYS A 151 -5.07 0.84 -2.64
C CYS A 151 -5.10 1.80 -1.44
N VAL A 152 -4.12 2.68 -1.35
CA VAL A 152 -4.14 3.75 -0.35
C VAL A 152 -4.36 5.08 -1.05
N GLY A 153 -5.29 5.86 -0.51
CA GLY A 153 -5.62 7.21 -0.97
C GLY A 153 -4.64 8.27 -0.48
N ALA A 154 -4.98 9.52 -0.74
CA ALA A 154 -4.17 10.67 -0.36
C ALA A 154 -4.39 11.04 1.12
N ALA A 155 -3.31 11.01 1.90
CA ALA A 155 -3.32 11.40 3.32
C ALA A 155 -3.06 12.91 3.55
N GLY A 156 -2.65 13.65 2.51
CA GLY A 156 -2.42 15.09 2.57
C GLY A 156 -3.69 15.90 2.73
N GLY A 157 -3.62 17.05 3.41
CA GLY A 157 -4.74 17.94 3.68
C GLY A 157 -5.77 17.41 4.68
N LYS A 158 -5.39 16.44 5.50
CA LYS A 158 -6.22 15.77 6.49
C LYS A 158 -5.65 15.94 7.89
N ARG A 159 -6.52 16.04 8.89
CA ARG A 159 -6.18 16.30 10.29
C ARG A 159 -6.70 15.22 11.24
N PHE A 160 -7.79 14.52 10.87
CA PHE A 160 -8.50 13.62 11.75
C PHE A 160 -8.17 12.15 11.46
N ALA A 161 -7.21 11.60 12.19
CA ALA A 161 -6.77 10.22 12.02
C ALA A 161 -7.91 9.18 12.21
N HIS A 162 -8.87 9.48 13.08
CA HIS A 162 -10.03 8.61 13.36
C HIS A 162 -11.06 8.52 12.21
N GLU A 163 -10.94 9.37 11.19
CA GLU A 163 -11.78 9.32 9.98
C GLU A 163 -11.25 8.35 8.92
N VAL A 164 -10.12 7.67 9.18
CA VAL A 164 -9.54 6.69 8.25
C VAL A 164 -10.36 5.41 8.25
N ARG A 165 -10.68 4.92 7.03
CA ARG A 165 -11.54 3.75 6.79
C ARG A 165 -11.01 2.89 5.65
N VAL A 166 -11.55 1.67 5.57
CA VAL A 166 -11.38 0.79 4.40
C VAL A 166 -12.76 0.54 3.80
N ASP A 167 -12.92 0.81 2.51
CA ASP A 167 -14.12 0.47 1.76
C ASP A 167 -13.77 0.20 0.28
N ASP A 168 -14.73 -0.31 -0.49
CA ASP A 168 -14.56 -0.44 -1.94
C ASP A 168 -14.42 0.93 -2.61
N LEU A 169 -13.60 1.00 -3.66
CA LEU A 169 -13.35 2.24 -4.40
C LEU A 169 -14.64 2.94 -4.86
N VAL A 170 -15.73 2.21 -5.06
CA VAL A 170 -17.02 2.79 -5.47
C VAL A 170 -17.59 3.72 -4.40
N HIS A 171 -17.34 3.44 -3.14
CA HIS A 171 -17.86 4.19 -1.98
C HIS A 171 -16.92 5.31 -1.50
N VAL A 172 -15.69 5.34 -2.00
CA VAL A 172 -14.70 6.34 -1.58
C VAL A 172 -15.17 7.76 -1.93
N THR A 173 -15.14 8.63 -0.94
CA THR A 173 -15.45 10.06 -1.03
C THR A 173 -14.27 10.90 -0.54
N HIS A 174 -14.26 12.19 -0.87
CA HIS A 174 -13.27 13.16 -0.36
C HIS A 174 -11.79 12.81 -0.61
N ASP A 175 -11.52 11.98 -1.60
CA ASP A 175 -10.16 11.59 -2.01
C ASP A 175 -9.95 11.87 -3.50
N PRO A 176 -9.25 12.97 -3.85
CA PRO A 176 -9.03 13.34 -5.25
C PRO A 176 -8.19 12.31 -6.02
N LEU A 177 -7.22 11.65 -5.38
CA LEU A 177 -6.39 10.63 -6.00
C LEU A 177 -7.23 9.42 -6.40
N LEU A 178 -7.97 8.86 -5.45
CA LEU A 178 -8.83 7.70 -5.69
C LEU A 178 -10.01 8.03 -6.63
N ALA A 179 -10.52 9.26 -6.62
CA ALA A 179 -11.52 9.71 -7.59
C ALA A 179 -11.00 9.65 -9.02
N GLN A 180 -9.74 10.06 -9.25
CA GLN A 180 -9.10 9.97 -10.56
C GLN A 180 -8.83 8.51 -10.96
N VAL A 181 -8.38 7.67 -10.02
CA VAL A 181 -8.21 6.22 -10.26
C VAL A 181 -9.53 5.60 -10.68
N ARG A 182 -10.63 5.85 -9.94
CA ARG A 182 -11.97 5.37 -10.29
C ARG A 182 -12.44 5.83 -11.67
N TYR A 183 -12.21 7.10 -12.00
CA TYR A 183 -12.54 7.64 -13.32
C TYR A 183 -11.80 6.92 -14.44
N ARG A 184 -10.45 6.74 -14.28
CA ARG A 184 -9.62 6.06 -15.27
C ARG A 184 -9.93 4.58 -15.41
N LEU A 185 -10.16 3.86 -14.30
CA LEU A 185 -10.56 2.45 -14.35
C LEU A 185 -11.84 2.25 -15.17
N ARG A 186 -12.81 3.17 -15.05
CA ARG A 186 -14.03 3.13 -15.86
C ARG A 186 -13.78 3.44 -17.32
N ARG A 187 -12.94 4.41 -17.61
CA ARG A 187 -12.69 4.89 -18.97
C ARG A 187 -11.74 3.97 -19.74
N GLU A 188 -10.70 3.47 -19.09
CA GLU A 188 -9.56 2.81 -19.75
C GLU A 188 -9.59 1.28 -19.58
N TYR A 189 -10.24 0.77 -18.52
CA TYR A 189 -10.25 -0.65 -18.16
C TYR A 189 -11.64 -1.26 -18.06
N GLY A 190 -12.66 -0.57 -18.48
CA GLY A 190 -14.04 -1.11 -18.57
C GLY A 190 -14.70 -1.39 -17.21
N ALA A 191 -14.24 -0.77 -16.12
CA ALA A 191 -14.85 -0.92 -14.80
C ALA A 191 -16.32 -0.48 -14.80
N PRO A 192 -17.21 -1.12 -14.00
CA PRO A 192 -18.63 -0.79 -13.97
C PRO A 192 -18.89 0.67 -13.66
N SER A 193 -19.82 1.30 -14.38
CA SER A 193 -20.28 2.65 -14.08
C SER A 193 -21.33 2.64 -12.98
N ALA A 194 -21.40 3.72 -12.18
CA ALA A 194 -22.44 3.90 -11.17
C ALA A 194 -23.87 3.90 -11.74
N ARG A 195 -24.02 4.16 -13.05
CA ARG A 195 -25.31 4.15 -13.75
C ARG A 195 -25.77 2.75 -14.15
N ALA A 196 -24.84 1.80 -14.30
CA ALA A 196 -25.17 0.45 -14.79
C ALA A 196 -25.89 -0.39 -13.73
N LYS A 197 -25.46 -0.33 -12.48
CA LYS A 197 -26.13 -0.86 -11.28
C LYS A 197 -25.53 -0.17 -10.05
N PRO A 198 -26.32 0.50 -9.20
CA PRO A 198 -25.81 1.20 -8.01
C PRO A 198 -25.06 0.30 -7.00
N SER A 199 -25.27 -1.02 -7.07
CA SER A 199 -24.65 -2.02 -6.20
C SER A 199 -23.40 -2.71 -6.79
N SER A 200 -22.89 -2.26 -7.95
CA SER A 200 -21.72 -2.91 -8.56
C SER A 200 -20.44 -2.44 -7.87
N LEU A 201 -19.89 -3.28 -6.99
CA LEU A 201 -18.56 -3.08 -6.39
C LEU A 201 -17.49 -3.13 -7.47
N LEU A 202 -16.42 -2.37 -7.25
CA LEU A 202 -15.20 -2.43 -8.07
C LEU A 202 -14.24 -3.52 -7.57
N HIS A 203 -14.54 -4.14 -6.42
CA HIS A 203 -13.69 -5.13 -5.77
C HIS A 203 -12.25 -4.65 -5.60
N LEU A 204 -12.11 -3.38 -5.30
CA LEU A 204 -10.84 -2.72 -5.04
C LEU A 204 -10.91 -2.03 -3.68
N PRO A 205 -10.50 -2.71 -2.60
CA PRO A 205 -10.42 -2.13 -1.26
C PRO A 205 -9.48 -0.92 -1.26
N CYS A 206 -9.92 0.16 -0.63
CA CYS A 206 -9.17 1.40 -0.52
C CYS A 206 -9.12 1.89 0.92
N VAL A 207 -7.93 2.24 1.39
CA VAL A 207 -7.76 3.01 2.64
C VAL A 207 -7.90 4.48 2.30
N TYR A 208 -8.82 5.16 2.93
CA TYR A 208 -9.09 6.59 2.70
C TYR A 208 -9.64 7.26 3.96
N SER A 209 -9.71 8.59 3.98
CA SER A 209 -10.35 9.35 5.04
C SER A 209 -11.64 9.98 4.53
N GLN A 210 -12.69 9.96 5.35
CA GLN A 210 -13.95 10.66 5.05
C GLN A 210 -13.87 12.18 5.25
N GLU A 211 -12.78 12.66 5.84
CA GLU A 211 -12.51 14.09 5.97
C GLU A 211 -12.34 14.74 4.60
N ALA A 212 -12.96 15.87 4.36
CA ALA A 212 -12.71 16.68 3.19
C ALA A 212 -11.26 17.21 3.19
N VAL A 213 -10.65 17.30 1.99
CA VAL A 213 -9.31 17.84 1.88
C VAL A 213 -9.33 19.32 2.25
N SER A 214 -8.52 19.71 3.24
CA SER A 214 -8.32 21.10 3.60
C SER A 214 -7.28 21.75 2.68
N ALA A 215 -7.59 22.90 2.13
CA ALA A 215 -6.58 23.70 1.43
C ALA A 215 -5.45 24.11 2.39
N ALA A 216 -4.27 24.40 1.82
CA ALA A 216 -3.21 25.02 2.59
C ALA A 216 -3.67 26.37 3.17
N ASP A 217 -3.16 26.70 4.34
CA ASP A 217 -3.39 28.02 4.94
C ASP A 217 -2.83 29.12 4.04
N ALA A 218 -3.60 30.18 3.82
CA ALA A 218 -3.25 31.28 2.92
C ALA A 218 -2.00 32.06 3.37
N SER A 219 -1.57 31.90 4.62
CA SER A 219 -0.34 32.48 5.15
C SER A 219 0.93 31.70 4.76
N CYS A 220 0.78 30.50 4.21
CA CYS A 220 1.91 29.68 3.76
C CYS A 220 2.26 30.02 2.32
N GLU A 221 3.54 30.26 2.04
CA GLU A 221 4.04 30.36 0.67
C GLU A 221 3.83 29.01 -0.05
N ALA A 222 3.29 29.05 -1.26
CA ALA A 222 3.09 27.85 -2.07
C ALA A 222 4.44 27.26 -2.46
N SER A 223 4.76 26.06 -1.97
CA SER A 223 5.94 25.32 -2.44
C SER A 223 5.72 24.84 -3.88
N THR A 224 6.68 25.05 -4.76
CA THR A 224 6.58 24.83 -6.20
C THR A 224 7.08 23.45 -6.65
N ASP A 225 7.25 22.49 -5.76
CA ASP A 225 7.93 21.20 -6.08
C ASP A 225 7.04 20.10 -6.69
N GLY A 226 5.87 20.40 -7.18
CA GLY A 226 5.11 19.58 -8.17
C GLY A 226 4.66 18.18 -7.77
N SER A 227 4.97 17.64 -6.58
CA SER A 227 4.45 16.35 -6.14
C SER A 227 3.02 16.45 -5.60
N LEU A 228 2.17 15.43 -5.81
CA LEU A 228 0.79 15.42 -5.30
C LEU A 228 0.71 15.56 -3.78
N ASN A 229 1.73 15.11 -3.05
CA ASN A 229 1.87 15.33 -1.62
C ASN A 229 2.29 16.77 -1.26
N CYS A 230 2.83 17.50 -2.22
CA CYS A 230 3.35 18.86 -2.11
C CYS A 230 2.50 19.91 -2.84
N HIS A 231 1.34 19.56 -3.38
CA HIS A 231 0.40 20.53 -4.00
C HIS A 231 -0.16 21.56 -2.99
N GLY A 232 0.65 21.95 -2.02
CA GLY A 232 0.28 22.92 -1.00
C GLY A 232 -0.58 22.34 0.13
N TYR A 233 -0.86 21.04 0.14
CA TYR A 233 -1.56 20.40 1.26
C TYR A 233 -0.56 20.02 2.36
N GLY A 234 -0.79 20.45 3.60
CA GLY A 234 -0.02 19.99 4.73
C GLY A 234 -0.18 18.48 4.98
N SER A 235 0.77 17.90 5.71
CA SER A 235 0.74 16.50 6.15
C SER A 235 0.97 16.39 7.65
N LEU A 236 0.28 15.45 8.28
CA LEU A 236 0.37 15.16 9.70
C LEU A 236 0.66 13.67 9.92
N VAL A 237 1.70 13.38 10.73
CA VAL A 237 2.12 11.99 10.99
C VAL A 237 1.01 11.12 11.54
N SER A 238 0.17 11.62 12.44
CA SER A 238 -0.94 10.84 13.00
C SER A 238 -1.91 10.34 11.91
N VAL A 239 -2.12 11.10 10.85
CA VAL A 239 -2.95 10.70 9.72
C VAL A 239 -2.21 9.71 8.82
N THR A 240 -1.00 10.07 8.37
CA THR A 240 -0.24 9.20 7.45
C THR A 240 0.10 7.85 8.06
N ALA A 241 0.48 7.83 9.34
CA ALA A 241 0.74 6.60 10.08
C ALA A 241 -0.53 5.75 10.21
N THR A 242 -1.69 6.36 10.50
CA THR A 242 -2.96 5.63 10.59
C THR A 242 -3.33 5.00 9.25
N PHE A 243 -3.15 5.71 8.13
CA PHE A 243 -3.35 5.10 6.80
C PHE A 243 -2.48 3.85 6.62
N GLY A 244 -1.19 3.92 6.97
CA GLY A 244 -0.26 2.79 6.88
C GLY A 244 -0.65 1.64 7.79
N MET A 245 -0.99 1.92 9.06
CA MET A 245 -1.41 0.93 10.04
C MET A 245 -2.72 0.23 9.64
N VAL A 246 -3.70 0.99 9.11
CA VAL A 246 -4.98 0.45 8.64
C VAL A 246 -4.77 -0.44 7.40
N ALA A 247 -3.90 -0.03 6.46
CA ALA A 247 -3.58 -0.83 5.28
C ALA A 247 -2.91 -2.16 5.68
N ALA A 248 -1.92 -2.11 6.57
CA ALA A 248 -1.25 -3.30 7.08
C ALA A 248 -2.21 -4.21 7.85
N GLY A 249 -3.05 -3.65 8.73
CA GLY A 249 -4.05 -4.40 9.49
C GLY A 249 -5.05 -5.10 8.58
N TRP A 250 -5.51 -4.42 7.53
CA TRP A 250 -6.40 -5.03 6.53
C TRP A 250 -5.71 -6.23 5.85
N VAL A 251 -4.47 -6.07 5.36
CA VAL A 251 -3.71 -7.14 4.72
C VAL A 251 -3.49 -8.32 5.67
N LEU A 252 -3.08 -8.07 6.90
CA LEU A 252 -2.86 -9.12 7.91
C LEU A 252 -4.15 -9.91 8.18
N ASN A 253 -5.29 -9.24 8.27
CA ASN A 253 -6.58 -9.90 8.43
C ASN A 253 -6.94 -10.78 7.22
N GLN A 254 -6.70 -10.30 5.99
CA GLN A 254 -6.92 -11.11 4.79
C GLN A 254 -6.03 -12.36 4.79
N ILE A 255 -4.73 -12.22 5.05
CA ILE A 255 -3.79 -13.34 5.10
C ILE A 255 -4.18 -14.33 6.20
N ALA A 256 -4.47 -13.84 7.40
CA ALA A 256 -4.81 -14.70 8.54
C ALA A 256 -6.12 -15.46 8.37
N SER A 257 -7.11 -14.85 7.68
CA SER A 257 -8.44 -15.43 7.47
C SER A 257 -8.53 -16.34 6.26
N SER A 258 -7.48 -16.37 5.40
CA SER A 258 -7.56 -17.02 4.09
C SER A 258 -7.88 -18.51 4.19
N ASP A 259 -9.17 -18.82 4.00
CA ASP A 259 -9.48 -19.89 3.07
C ASP A 259 -9.19 -19.35 1.67
N VAL A 260 -8.18 -19.90 1.00
CA VAL A 260 -7.74 -19.55 -0.36
C VAL A 260 -8.89 -19.66 -1.40
N SER A 261 -10.02 -20.25 -0.99
CA SER A 261 -11.22 -20.41 -1.79
C SER A 261 -12.00 -19.14 -2.13
N HIS A 262 -11.74 -18.00 -1.44
CA HIS A 262 -12.46 -16.75 -1.70
C HIS A 262 -11.81 -15.86 -2.76
N ALA A 263 -10.51 -15.95 -2.99
CA ALA A 263 -9.83 -15.25 -4.07
C ALA A 263 -10.24 -15.77 -5.46
N SER A 264 -10.71 -17.02 -5.55
CA SER A 264 -11.12 -17.65 -6.82
C SER A 264 -12.54 -17.28 -7.30
N LYS A 265 -13.35 -16.62 -6.50
CA LYS A 265 -14.72 -16.20 -6.89
C LYS A 265 -14.82 -14.86 -7.61
N LEU A 266 -13.73 -14.10 -7.67
CA LEU A 266 -13.66 -12.87 -8.47
C LEU A 266 -13.24 -13.17 -9.92
N ARG A 267 -13.96 -14.10 -10.56
CA ARG A 267 -13.89 -14.27 -12.01
C ARG A 267 -14.54 -13.06 -12.67
N TYR A 268 -13.80 -11.98 -12.78
CA TYR A 268 -14.11 -10.96 -13.79
C TYR A 268 -13.74 -11.55 -15.15
N ASN A 269 -14.79 -11.83 -15.93
CA ASN A 269 -14.84 -12.51 -17.21
C ASN A 269 -13.58 -12.39 -18.08
N ALA A 270 -13.17 -13.54 -18.62
CA ALA A 270 -12.20 -13.73 -19.69
C ALA A 270 -12.43 -12.90 -20.98
N ARG A 271 -13.29 -11.89 -20.98
CA ARG A 271 -13.54 -10.99 -22.11
C ARG A 271 -12.45 -9.96 -22.37
N LEU A 272 -11.54 -9.71 -21.44
CA LEU A 272 -10.42 -8.78 -21.67
C LEU A 272 -9.23 -9.42 -22.41
N ARG A 273 -9.22 -10.75 -22.62
CA ARG A 273 -8.17 -11.42 -23.40
C ARG A 273 -8.36 -11.35 -24.93
N SER A 274 -9.48 -10.81 -25.42
CA SER A 274 -9.77 -10.80 -26.88
C SER A 274 -9.55 -9.46 -27.56
N THR A 275 -9.12 -8.42 -26.87
CA THR A 275 -8.93 -7.09 -27.48
C THR A 275 -7.47 -6.64 -27.62
N HIS A 276 -6.50 -7.53 -27.35
CA HIS A 276 -5.08 -7.25 -27.58
C HIS A 276 -4.43 -8.18 -28.60
N ASN A 277 -5.24 -8.76 -29.50
CA ASN A 277 -4.77 -9.39 -30.74
C ASN A 277 -5.48 -8.74 -31.91
N VAL A 278 -5.03 -7.58 -32.32
CA VAL A 278 -5.21 -7.09 -33.69
C VAL A 278 -3.95 -6.29 -34.03
N ASP A 279 -3.16 -6.90 -34.88
CA ASP A 279 -2.15 -6.40 -35.84
C ASP A 279 -1.24 -5.23 -35.40
#